data_a2b5b2ff1bbfdb3d2fe35877b08dcc46
#
_entry.id   a2b5b2ff1bbfdb3d2fe35877b08dcc46
#
_cell.length_a   1.000
_cell.length_b   1.000
_cell.length_c   1.000
_cell.angle_alpha   90.00
_cell.angle_beta   90.00
_cell.angle_gamma   90.00
#
_symmetry.space_group_name_H-M   'P 1'
#
loop_
_entity.id
_entity.type
_entity.pdbx_description
1 polymer ?
#
loop_
_entity_poly.entity_id
_entity_poly.type
_entity_poly.pdbx_seq_one_letter_code
_entity_poly.pdbx_strand_id
1 'polypeptide(L)'
;SVDLTKNAGVRCVNFNEADLITCFANDYGFEKWVEKAVEFYGDEGDVLIVISSSGSSENMLNGIKAARNGNLKSVITLSGFDEHNPLRQLGDINLWVDSRAYNFVENIHQVWLLAIVDLIIGSREYSV
;
A
#
# COMPACT_ATOMS: atom_id res chain seq x y z
N SER A 1 0.02 4.84 -8.32
CA SER A 1 -1.29 4.44 -8.89
C SER A 1 -1.45 4.89 -10.33
N VAL A 2 -1.12 6.14 -10.66
CA VAL A 2 -1.26 6.66 -12.04
C VAL A 2 -0.47 5.83 -13.04
N ASP A 3 0.79 5.50 -12.76
CA ASP A 3 1.62 4.71 -13.67
C ASP A 3 1.14 3.27 -13.81
N LEU A 4 0.65 2.65 -12.74
CA LEU A 4 0.00 1.34 -12.82
C LEU A 4 -1.23 1.39 -13.74
N THR A 5 -2.05 2.43 -13.63
CA THR A 5 -3.27 2.55 -14.42
C THR A 5 -2.97 2.92 -15.87
N LYS A 6 -2.21 4.00 -16.09
CA LYS A 6 -1.97 4.54 -17.42
C LYS A 6 -1.00 3.70 -18.24
N ASN A 7 0.13 3.31 -17.64
CA ASN A 7 1.25 2.71 -18.36
C ASN A 7 1.21 1.18 -18.32
N ALA A 8 0.85 0.61 -17.18
CA ALA A 8 0.79 -0.84 -17.01
C ALA A 8 -0.61 -1.45 -17.28
N GLY A 9 -1.65 -0.62 -17.51
CA GLY A 9 -3.00 -1.09 -17.78
C GLY A 9 -3.69 -1.77 -16.60
N VAL A 10 -3.20 -1.57 -15.38
CA VAL A 10 -3.75 -2.16 -14.15
C VAL A 10 -4.65 -1.15 -13.45
N ARG A 11 -5.93 -1.48 -13.25
CA ARG A 11 -6.82 -0.64 -12.43
C ARG A 11 -6.23 -0.47 -11.03
N CYS A 12 -5.84 0.74 -10.68
CA CYS A 12 -5.26 1.03 -9.38
C CYS A 12 -5.93 2.26 -8.75
N VAL A 13 -6.40 2.11 -7.52
CA VAL A 13 -7.03 3.17 -6.73
C VAL A 13 -6.10 3.58 -5.60
N ASN A 14 -6.03 4.87 -5.34
CA ASN A 14 -5.30 5.45 -4.21
C ASN A 14 -6.31 6.17 -3.32
N PHE A 15 -6.31 5.84 -2.04
CA PHE A 15 -7.26 6.39 -1.07
C PHE A 15 -6.82 7.71 -0.41
N ASN A 16 -5.72 8.32 -0.85
CA ASN A 16 -5.16 9.55 -0.25
C ASN A 16 -5.87 10.84 -0.72
N GLU A 17 -7.19 10.81 -0.81
CA GLU A 17 -7.99 12.01 -1.04
C GLU A 17 -8.35 12.67 0.29
N ALA A 18 -8.18 14.00 0.37
CA ALA A 18 -8.31 14.73 1.62
C ALA A 18 -9.72 14.63 2.23
N ASP A 19 -10.74 14.69 1.42
CA ASP A 19 -12.14 14.56 1.83
C ASP A 19 -12.46 13.17 2.36
N LEU A 20 -12.00 12.13 1.69
CA LEU A 20 -12.16 10.75 2.13
C LEU A 20 -11.46 10.53 3.48
N ILE A 21 -10.19 10.93 3.62
CA ILE A 21 -9.43 10.75 4.86
C ILE A 21 -10.08 11.52 6.01
N THR A 22 -10.47 12.78 5.78
CA THR A 22 -11.07 13.61 6.84
C THR A 22 -12.43 13.12 7.25
N CYS A 23 -13.28 12.70 6.32
CA CYS A 23 -14.59 12.12 6.61
C CYS A 23 -14.45 10.81 7.41
N PHE A 24 -13.68 9.86 6.91
CA PHE A 24 -13.52 8.56 7.57
C PHE A 24 -12.82 8.68 8.92
N ALA A 25 -11.80 9.54 9.04
CA ALA A 25 -11.14 9.78 10.31
C ALA A 25 -12.06 10.42 11.35
N ASN A 26 -12.95 11.34 10.93
CA ASN A 26 -13.93 11.96 11.81
C ASN A 26 -15.00 10.95 12.29
N ASP A 27 -15.51 10.13 11.40
CA ASP A 27 -16.66 9.27 11.67
C ASP A 27 -16.28 7.94 12.31
N TYR A 28 -15.10 7.39 11.97
CA TYR A 28 -14.67 6.05 12.40
C TYR A 28 -13.38 6.05 13.26
N GLY A 29 -12.67 7.17 13.33
CA GLY A 29 -11.35 7.28 13.94
C GLY A 29 -10.21 7.14 12.92
N PHE A 30 -9.10 7.87 13.16
CA PHE A 30 -7.96 7.88 12.24
C PHE A 30 -7.33 6.50 12.06
N GLU A 31 -7.38 5.66 13.09
CA GLU A 31 -6.87 4.29 13.04
C GLU A 31 -7.68 3.36 12.13
N LYS A 32 -8.89 3.77 11.72
CA LYS A 32 -9.81 2.97 10.89
C LYS A 32 -10.03 3.50 9.48
N TRP A 33 -9.49 4.66 9.13
CA TRP A 33 -9.79 5.23 7.82
C TRP A 33 -9.37 4.33 6.64
N VAL A 34 -8.21 3.65 6.75
CA VAL A 34 -7.76 2.70 5.71
C VAL A 34 -8.63 1.45 5.69
N GLU A 35 -9.00 0.93 6.88
CA GLU A 35 -9.94 -0.19 7.02
C GLU A 35 -11.23 0.10 6.27
N LYS A 36 -11.83 1.26 6.51
CA LYS A 36 -13.08 1.67 5.85
C LYS A 36 -12.91 1.89 4.36
N ALA A 37 -11.81 2.49 3.92
CA ALA A 37 -11.52 2.62 2.50
C ALA A 37 -11.45 1.24 1.82
N VAL A 38 -10.78 0.28 2.42
CA VAL A 38 -10.69 -1.10 1.88
C VAL A 38 -12.07 -1.78 1.88
N GLU A 39 -12.88 -1.61 2.92
CA GLU A 39 -14.23 -2.18 2.98
C GLU A 39 -15.17 -1.63 1.89
N PHE A 40 -15.05 -0.33 1.56
CA PHE A 40 -15.93 0.31 0.57
C PHE A 40 -15.48 0.12 -0.89
N TYR A 41 -14.18 0.02 -1.13
CA TYR A 41 -13.62 0.04 -2.48
C TYR A 41 -12.92 -1.27 -2.90
N GLY A 42 -12.66 -2.17 -1.95
CA GLY A 42 -12.00 -3.43 -2.24
C GLY A 42 -12.98 -4.48 -2.72
N ASP A 43 -12.66 -5.12 -3.82
CA ASP A 43 -13.39 -6.27 -4.37
C ASP A 43 -12.65 -7.58 -4.08
N GLU A 44 -13.37 -8.68 -4.01
CA GLU A 44 -12.78 -10.01 -3.92
C GLU A 44 -11.79 -10.22 -5.07
N GLY A 45 -10.59 -10.70 -4.76
CA GLY A 45 -9.53 -10.93 -5.73
C GLY A 45 -8.63 -9.75 -6.00
N ASP A 46 -8.89 -8.56 -5.46
CA ASP A 46 -8.00 -7.41 -5.55
C ASP A 46 -6.70 -7.63 -4.76
N VAL A 47 -5.69 -6.83 -5.06
CA VAL A 47 -4.40 -6.79 -4.35
C VAL A 47 -4.29 -5.48 -3.58
N LEU A 48 -4.01 -5.56 -2.28
CA LEU A 48 -3.74 -4.39 -1.45
C LEU A 48 -2.22 -4.15 -1.34
N ILE A 49 -1.77 -2.94 -1.67
CA ILE A 49 -0.40 -2.50 -1.40
C ILE A 49 -0.42 -1.55 -0.20
N VAL A 50 0.29 -1.90 0.87
CA VAL A 50 0.36 -1.11 2.10
C VAL A 50 1.76 -0.60 2.33
N ILE A 51 1.89 0.70 2.55
CA ILE A 51 3.17 1.38 2.73
C ILE A 51 3.20 2.07 4.10
N SER A 52 4.16 1.70 4.93
CA SER A 52 4.41 2.34 6.22
C SER A 52 5.89 2.26 6.56
N SER A 53 6.60 3.38 6.61
CA SER A 53 8.04 3.41 6.87
C SER A 53 8.41 2.73 8.19
N SER A 54 7.64 2.93 9.27
CA SER A 54 7.84 2.26 10.56
C SER A 54 7.29 0.83 10.61
N GLY A 55 6.33 0.50 9.74
CA GLY A 55 5.62 -0.77 9.75
C GLY A 55 4.69 -0.99 10.96
N SER A 56 4.40 0.06 11.74
CA SER A 56 3.62 -0.03 12.99
C SER A 56 2.39 0.87 13.04
N SER A 57 2.07 1.57 11.95
CA SER A 57 0.91 2.46 11.89
C SER A 57 -0.39 1.68 11.98
N GLU A 58 -1.19 1.95 13.01
CA GLU A 58 -2.40 1.17 13.32
C GLU A 58 -3.43 1.18 12.18
N ASN A 59 -3.61 2.32 11.51
CA ASN A 59 -4.49 2.42 10.36
C ASN A 59 -4.08 1.48 9.21
N MET A 60 -2.80 1.29 8.98
CA MET A 60 -2.27 0.37 7.97
C MET A 60 -2.50 -1.09 8.36
N LEU A 61 -2.28 -1.42 9.65
CA LEU A 61 -2.54 -2.77 10.17
C LEU A 61 -4.02 -3.13 10.11
N ASN A 62 -4.91 -2.18 10.42
CA ASN A 62 -6.36 -2.39 10.32
C ASN A 62 -6.81 -2.54 8.85
N GLY A 63 -6.21 -1.79 7.92
CA GLY A 63 -6.44 -1.98 6.49
C GLY A 63 -6.11 -3.40 6.00
N ILE A 64 -5.03 -4.01 6.49
CA ILE A 64 -4.71 -5.41 6.16
C ILE A 64 -5.78 -6.37 6.71
N LYS A 65 -6.26 -6.14 7.94
CA LYS A 65 -7.34 -6.98 8.51
C LYS A 65 -8.61 -6.91 7.64
N ALA A 66 -8.97 -5.70 7.20
CA ALA A 66 -10.11 -5.52 6.29
C ALA A 66 -9.90 -6.26 4.96
N ALA A 67 -8.70 -6.18 4.37
CA ALA A 67 -8.36 -6.90 3.15
C ALA A 67 -8.52 -8.43 3.29
N ARG A 68 -8.10 -8.98 4.44
CA ARG A 68 -8.29 -10.42 4.72
C ARG A 68 -9.76 -10.79 4.87
N ASN A 69 -10.54 -9.95 5.57
CA ASN A 69 -11.97 -10.17 5.76
C ASN A 69 -12.76 -10.03 4.45
N GLY A 70 -12.33 -9.14 3.55
CA GLY A 70 -12.92 -8.92 2.23
C GLY A 70 -12.45 -9.91 1.14
N ASN A 71 -11.65 -10.94 1.51
CA ASN A 71 -11.10 -11.93 0.58
C ASN A 71 -10.28 -11.34 -0.57
N LEU A 72 -9.55 -10.25 -0.31
CA LEU A 72 -8.57 -9.77 -1.27
C LEU A 72 -7.52 -10.85 -1.53
N LYS A 73 -7.07 -10.95 -2.77
CA LYS A 73 -6.20 -12.03 -3.23
C LYS A 73 -4.83 -12.02 -2.55
N SER A 74 -4.27 -10.83 -2.33
CA SER A 74 -2.93 -10.69 -1.76
C SER A 74 -2.72 -9.33 -1.12
N VAL A 75 -1.84 -9.30 -0.13
CA VAL A 75 -1.35 -8.08 0.52
C VAL A 75 0.16 -7.97 0.31
N ILE A 76 0.58 -6.88 -0.30
CA ILE A 76 2.00 -6.52 -0.48
C ILE A 76 2.32 -5.41 0.52
N THR A 77 3.35 -5.59 1.34
CA THR A 77 3.76 -4.57 2.31
C THR A 77 5.12 -3.98 1.96
N LEU A 78 5.24 -2.67 2.14
CA LEU A 78 6.50 -1.94 2.05
C LEU A 78 6.77 -1.29 3.42
N SER A 79 7.89 -1.65 4.04
CA SER A 79 8.26 -1.16 5.36
C SER A 79 9.76 -0.94 5.50
N GLY A 80 10.16 -0.37 6.61
CA GLY A 80 11.54 -0.18 7.02
C GLY A 80 11.68 -0.39 8.52
N PHE A 81 12.65 0.28 9.12
CA PHE A 81 12.93 0.35 10.55
C PHE A 81 13.24 -1.03 11.15
N ASP A 82 12.37 -1.53 12.01
CA ASP A 82 12.57 -2.80 12.70
C ASP A 82 12.29 -3.98 11.74
N GLU A 83 13.19 -4.95 11.70
CA GLU A 83 13.03 -6.14 10.85
C GLU A 83 11.84 -7.01 11.27
N HIS A 84 11.38 -6.87 12.51
CA HIS A 84 10.23 -7.58 13.07
C HIS A 84 8.99 -6.71 13.18
N ASN A 85 8.92 -5.59 12.43
CA ASN A 85 7.75 -4.72 12.47
C ASN A 85 6.46 -5.47 12.09
N PRO A 86 5.32 -5.10 12.70
CA PRO A 86 4.05 -5.82 12.52
C PRO A 86 3.59 -5.91 11.06
N LEU A 87 3.78 -4.84 10.29
CA LEU A 87 3.35 -4.80 8.89
C LEU A 87 4.03 -5.87 8.05
N ARG A 88 5.35 -6.01 8.22
CA ARG A 88 6.15 -7.02 7.52
C ARG A 88 5.69 -8.45 7.79
N GLN A 89 5.11 -8.72 8.96
CA GLN A 89 4.64 -10.05 9.33
C GLN A 89 3.26 -10.41 8.77
N LEU A 90 2.51 -9.41 8.26
CA LEU A 90 1.13 -9.57 7.84
C LEU A 90 0.96 -9.67 6.32
N GLY A 91 1.95 -9.27 5.53
CA GLY A 91 1.90 -9.33 4.08
C GLY A 91 2.22 -10.70 3.52
N ASP A 92 1.67 -11.03 2.36
CA ASP A 92 2.05 -12.20 1.57
C ASP A 92 3.40 -11.98 0.87
N ILE A 93 3.65 -10.74 0.44
CA ILE A 93 4.92 -10.27 -0.10
C ILE A 93 5.36 -9.07 0.74
N ASN A 94 6.60 -9.13 1.24
CA ASN A 94 7.09 -8.11 2.15
C ASN A 94 8.40 -7.52 1.63
N LEU A 95 8.37 -6.24 1.28
CA LEU A 95 9.51 -5.44 0.85
C LEU A 95 9.97 -4.59 2.03
N TRP A 96 11.13 -4.91 2.59
CA TRP A 96 11.64 -4.24 3.78
C TRP A 96 13.00 -3.59 3.52
N VAL A 97 13.17 -2.37 3.99
CA VAL A 97 14.41 -1.58 3.90
C VAL A 97 15.09 -1.58 5.25
N ASP A 98 16.30 -2.11 5.32
CA ASP A 98 17.13 -2.08 6.53
C ASP A 98 17.67 -0.65 6.78
N SER A 99 16.80 0.22 7.24
CA SER A 99 17.14 1.60 7.59
C SER A 99 16.07 2.19 8.52
N ARG A 100 16.50 3.07 9.44
CA ARG A 100 15.63 3.90 10.28
C ARG A 100 15.52 5.34 9.77
N ALA A 101 16.19 5.66 8.66
CA ALA A 101 16.14 6.99 8.05
C ALA A 101 14.95 7.06 7.09
N TYR A 102 13.94 7.87 7.42
CA TYR A 102 12.74 8.07 6.60
C TYR A 102 13.07 8.33 5.13
N ASN A 103 14.00 9.25 4.86
CA ASN A 103 14.39 9.61 3.49
C ASN A 103 14.88 8.41 2.68
N PHE A 104 15.66 7.51 3.29
CA PHE A 104 16.13 6.29 2.59
C PHE A 104 14.98 5.32 2.37
N VAL A 105 14.20 5.04 3.40
CA VAL A 105 13.08 4.10 3.33
C VAL A 105 12.07 4.54 2.26
N GLU A 106 11.62 5.79 2.30
CA GLU A 106 10.60 6.31 1.39
C GLU A 106 11.07 6.40 -0.05
N ASN A 107 12.32 6.82 -0.29
CA ASN A 107 12.87 6.84 -1.65
C ASN A 107 13.07 5.44 -2.22
N ILE A 108 13.50 4.47 -1.42
CA ILE A 108 13.60 3.07 -1.87
C ILE A 108 12.23 2.50 -2.18
N HIS A 109 11.21 2.75 -1.34
CA HIS A 109 9.83 2.36 -1.62
C HIS A 109 9.36 2.94 -2.97
N GLN A 110 9.64 4.22 -3.24
CA GLN A 110 9.31 4.85 -4.51
C GLN A 110 9.98 4.15 -5.69
N VAL A 111 11.28 3.85 -5.57
CA VAL A 111 12.04 3.14 -6.62
C VAL A 111 11.45 1.74 -6.87
N TRP A 112 11.13 0.99 -5.82
CA TRP A 112 10.53 -0.34 -5.97
C TRP A 112 9.15 -0.30 -6.63
N LEU A 113 8.31 0.67 -6.27
CA LEU A 113 6.99 0.82 -6.88
C LEU A 113 7.09 1.13 -8.38
N LEU A 114 8.04 1.97 -8.78
CA LEU A 114 8.29 2.25 -10.21
C LEU A 114 8.89 1.03 -10.93
N ALA A 115 9.80 0.31 -10.29
CA ALA A 115 10.36 -0.92 -10.85
C ALA A 115 9.28 -2.01 -11.05
N ILE A 116 8.29 -2.09 -10.17
CA ILE A 116 7.13 -2.98 -10.35
C ILE A 116 6.33 -2.59 -11.60
N VAL A 117 6.12 -1.29 -11.82
CA VAL A 117 5.44 -0.80 -13.04
C VAL A 117 6.23 -1.23 -14.28
N ASP A 118 7.55 -0.98 -14.30
CA ASP A 118 8.43 -1.36 -15.42
C ASP A 118 8.41 -2.88 -15.69
N LEU A 119 8.40 -3.68 -14.63
CA LEU A 119 8.30 -5.14 -14.75
C LEU A 119 6.98 -5.60 -15.37
N ILE A 120 5.86 -4.97 -15.02
CA ILE A 120 4.54 -5.30 -15.57
C ILE A 120 4.49 -4.90 -17.06
N ILE A 121 5.04 -3.74 -17.41
CA ILE A 121 5.13 -3.27 -18.80
C ILE A 121 6.09 -4.15 -19.63
N GLY A 122 7.14 -4.69 -18.98
CA GLY A 122 8.21 -5.44 -19.64
C GLY A 122 9.28 -4.54 -20.28
N SER A 123 9.28 -3.24 -20.01
CA SER A 123 10.24 -2.27 -20.51
C SER A 123 10.42 -1.12 -19.52
N ARG A 124 11.61 -0.52 -19.52
CA ARG A 124 11.91 0.72 -18.77
C ARG A 124 11.70 1.98 -19.62
N GLU A 125 11.64 1.81 -20.92
CA GLU A 125 11.44 2.89 -21.88
C GLU A 125 10.12 2.66 -22.60
N TYR A 126 9.17 3.55 -22.39
CA TYR A 126 7.85 3.50 -23.00
C TYR A 126 7.40 4.90 -23.42
N SER A 127 6.75 4.96 -24.58
CA SER A 127 6.18 6.21 -25.08
C SER A 127 4.87 6.55 -24.33
N VAL A 128 4.65 7.84 -24.16
CA VAL A 128 3.45 8.38 -23.50
C VAL A 128 2.32 8.56 -24.50
#